data_13f8c70a3ad949e88a89fd6ad5e393f7
#
_entry.id   13f8c70a3ad949e88a89fd6ad5e393f7
#
_cell.length_a   1.000
_cell.length_b   1.000
_cell.length_c   1.000
_cell.angle_alpha   90.00
_cell.angle_beta   90.00
_cell.angle_gamma   90.00
#
_symmetry.space_group_name_H-M   'P 1'
#
loop_
_entity.id
_entity.type
_entity.pdbx_description
1 polymer ?
#
loop_
_entity_poly.entity_id
_entity_poly.type
_entity_poly.pdbx_seq_one_letter_code
_entity_poly.pdbx_strand_id
1 'polypeptide(L)'
;MAVERSTVELGVLIYQGAQLAAVHGLTDLFGVANRIAAEHQSMQLPLLRVSHWQVDAHGIPARVFDSHPGVDQPMMAVLVPPSIDEFGEEQAPPALLEWIRQQHAAGTVLGGVCIGSIMLARSGLLDGRSATTHWSSAKSFAIRYPEVRLDADKPIVDDGDLITTAGLMAWSELGLRLVDRLMGPSIAADTARFLVIEHSDSASQCGSNFAPILGHGDAAILKVQHWLQASGAVDVSVAAMAQEAGLEERTFLRRFRNATGLKPTEYCQHLRVGKARQMLEFTNGTIDHIDWTVG
;
A
#
# COMPACT_ATOMS: atom_id res chain seq x y z
N MET A 1 -5.89 -19.74 28.57
CA MET A 1 -4.92 -18.67 28.23
C MET A 1 -5.47 -17.98 26.98
N ALA A 2 -5.79 -16.70 27.07
CA ALA A 2 -6.15 -15.94 25.87
C ALA A 2 -4.91 -15.90 24.96
N VAL A 3 -5.03 -16.38 23.73
CA VAL A 3 -3.98 -16.23 22.72
C VAL A 3 -3.90 -14.74 22.42
N GLU A 4 -2.76 -14.14 22.70
CA GLU A 4 -2.48 -12.72 22.44
C GLU A 4 -2.52 -12.51 20.92
N ARG A 5 -3.53 -11.78 20.43
CA ARG A 5 -3.64 -11.46 19.00
C ARG A 5 -2.49 -10.53 18.62
N SER A 6 -1.83 -10.82 17.51
CA SER A 6 -0.88 -9.87 16.93
C SER A 6 -1.61 -8.57 16.57
N THR A 7 -1.00 -7.44 16.87
CA THR A 7 -1.55 -6.12 16.53
C THR A 7 -0.83 -5.58 15.30
N VAL A 8 -1.55 -4.92 14.41
CA VAL A 8 -1.03 -4.28 13.21
C VAL A 8 -1.47 -2.83 13.19
N GLU A 9 -0.52 -1.88 13.17
CA GLU A 9 -0.83 -0.45 13.18
C GLU A 9 -1.03 0.10 11.77
N LEU A 10 -2.13 0.83 11.59
CA LEU A 10 -2.52 1.56 10.38
C LEU A 10 -2.59 3.06 10.71
N GLY A 11 -1.64 3.84 10.21
CA GLY A 11 -1.60 5.29 10.38
C GLY A 11 -2.48 5.99 9.35
N VAL A 12 -3.25 6.98 9.77
CA VAL A 12 -4.01 7.86 8.87
C VAL A 12 -3.50 9.29 9.05
N LEU A 13 -3.02 9.89 7.98
CA LEU A 13 -2.47 11.24 8.00
C LEU A 13 -3.59 12.29 8.03
N ILE A 14 -3.44 13.32 8.88
CA ILE A 14 -4.31 14.48 8.91
C ILE A 14 -3.47 15.70 8.57
N TYR A 15 -3.71 16.27 7.41
CA TYR A 15 -3.06 17.49 6.92
C TYR A 15 -4.12 18.55 6.61
N GLN A 16 -3.71 19.78 6.35
CA GLN A 16 -4.63 20.86 6.02
C GLN A 16 -5.44 20.53 4.75
N GLY A 17 -6.76 20.59 4.83
CA GLY A 17 -7.66 20.23 3.75
C GLY A 17 -7.95 18.72 3.62
N ALA A 18 -7.35 17.86 4.45
CA ALA A 18 -7.66 16.43 4.44
C ALA A 18 -9.17 16.18 4.67
N GLN A 19 -9.75 15.30 3.88
CA GLN A 19 -11.15 14.91 4.02
C GLN A 19 -11.37 14.15 5.34
N LEU A 20 -11.99 14.80 6.32
CA LEU A 20 -12.24 14.18 7.63
C LEU A 20 -13.15 12.95 7.54
N ALA A 21 -14.09 12.93 6.59
CA ALA A 21 -14.89 11.73 6.34
C ALA A 21 -14.02 10.51 5.98
N ALA A 22 -12.93 10.69 5.24
CA ALA A 22 -11.98 9.60 4.95
C ALA A 22 -11.21 9.19 6.20
N VAL A 23 -10.74 10.15 7.02
CA VAL A 23 -10.00 9.87 8.26
C VAL A 23 -10.84 9.04 9.22
N HIS A 24 -12.04 9.49 9.53
CA HIS A 24 -12.93 8.81 10.47
C HIS A 24 -13.56 7.56 9.84
N GLY A 25 -13.90 7.61 8.55
CA GLY A 25 -14.46 6.46 7.83
C GLY A 25 -13.50 5.27 7.75
N LEU A 26 -12.19 5.51 7.57
CA LEU A 26 -11.17 4.45 7.66
C LEU A 26 -11.10 3.88 9.07
N THR A 27 -11.20 4.73 10.10
CA THR A 27 -11.23 4.28 11.50
C THR A 27 -12.42 3.35 11.76
N ASP A 28 -13.60 3.74 11.31
CA ASP A 28 -14.82 2.95 11.45
C ASP A 28 -14.75 1.65 10.64
N LEU A 29 -14.23 1.71 9.41
CA LEU A 29 -14.07 0.56 8.53
C LEU A 29 -13.18 -0.51 9.19
N PHE A 30 -12.01 -0.13 9.70
CA PHE A 30 -11.11 -1.06 10.40
C PHE A 30 -11.70 -1.54 11.73
N GLY A 31 -12.47 -0.70 12.42
CA GLY A 31 -13.23 -1.08 13.61
C GLY A 31 -14.27 -2.16 13.31
N VAL A 32 -15.00 -2.03 12.21
CA VAL A 32 -15.96 -3.03 11.72
C VAL A 32 -15.24 -4.34 11.35
N ALA A 33 -14.11 -4.26 10.63
CA ALA A 33 -13.31 -5.43 10.28
C ALA A 33 -12.82 -6.18 11.51
N ASN A 34 -12.35 -5.47 12.55
CA ASN A 34 -11.95 -6.06 13.82
C ASN A 34 -13.12 -6.80 14.52
N ARG A 35 -14.32 -6.21 14.49
CA ARG A 35 -15.52 -6.81 15.07
C ARG A 35 -15.89 -8.10 14.33
N ILE A 36 -15.94 -8.06 13.01
CA ILE A 36 -16.25 -9.22 12.17
C ILE A 36 -15.19 -10.33 12.39
N ALA A 37 -13.90 -9.97 12.40
CA ALA A 37 -12.81 -10.90 12.66
C ALA A 37 -12.90 -11.57 14.06
N ALA A 38 -13.44 -10.86 15.04
CA ALA A 38 -13.66 -11.41 16.39
C ALA A 38 -14.75 -12.48 16.42
N GLU A 39 -15.73 -12.41 15.53
CA GLU A 39 -16.79 -13.40 15.38
C GLU A 39 -16.29 -14.69 14.70
N HIS A 40 -15.24 -14.60 13.87
CA HIS A 40 -14.58 -15.73 13.22
C HIS A 40 -13.55 -16.40 14.15
N GLN A 41 -14.01 -17.07 15.21
CA GLN A 41 -13.19 -17.63 16.30
C GLN A 41 -12.13 -18.65 15.89
N SER A 42 -12.21 -19.23 14.69
CA SER A 42 -11.30 -20.25 14.20
C SER A 42 -10.02 -19.70 13.55
N MET A 43 -9.93 -18.39 13.32
CA MET A 43 -8.80 -17.75 12.63
C MET A 43 -8.02 -16.86 13.61
N GLN A 44 -6.71 -17.03 13.66
CA GLN A 44 -5.80 -16.12 14.39
C GLN A 44 -5.54 -14.85 13.54
N LEU A 45 -6.56 -14.01 13.42
CA LEU A 45 -6.46 -12.77 12.67
C LEU A 45 -5.87 -11.65 13.53
N PRO A 46 -5.06 -10.74 12.94
CA PRO A 46 -4.48 -9.61 13.67
C PRO A 46 -5.57 -8.64 14.13
N LEU A 47 -5.27 -7.86 15.15
CA LEU A 47 -6.05 -6.69 15.53
C LEU A 47 -5.54 -5.47 14.74
N LEU A 48 -6.41 -4.81 13.99
CA LEU A 48 -6.08 -3.57 13.30
C LEU A 48 -6.19 -2.40 14.28
N ARG A 49 -5.05 -1.83 14.64
CA ARG A 49 -4.92 -0.62 15.45
C ARG A 49 -4.86 0.57 14.52
N VAL A 50 -5.69 1.57 14.73
CA VAL A 50 -5.71 2.79 13.94
C VAL A 50 -5.11 3.93 14.73
N SER A 51 -4.17 4.65 14.15
CA SER A 51 -3.61 5.87 14.70
C SER A 51 -3.77 7.04 13.73
N HIS A 52 -4.12 8.23 14.25
CA HIS A 52 -4.15 9.45 13.44
C HIS A 52 -2.88 10.26 13.69
N TRP A 53 -2.31 10.77 12.60
CA TRP A 53 -1.08 11.53 12.59
C TRP A 53 -1.35 12.91 12.02
N GLN A 54 -1.46 13.91 12.88
CA GLN A 54 -1.73 15.28 12.48
C GLN A 54 -0.43 16.02 12.16
N VAL A 55 -0.40 16.66 10.99
CA VAL A 55 0.74 17.49 10.56
C VAL A 55 0.66 18.84 11.26
N ASP A 56 1.73 19.20 11.97
CA ASP A 56 1.86 20.49 12.63
C ASP A 56 2.23 21.63 11.66
N ALA A 57 2.37 22.86 12.18
CA ALA A 57 2.72 24.03 11.38
C ALA A 57 4.13 23.93 10.74
N HIS A 58 5.00 23.05 11.23
CA HIS A 58 6.34 22.79 10.69
C HIS A 58 6.37 21.64 9.69
N GLY A 59 5.22 20.98 9.46
CA GLY A 59 5.10 19.85 8.56
C GLY A 59 5.47 18.51 9.19
N ILE A 60 5.55 18.44 10.50
CA ILE A 60 5.93 17.22 11.23
C ILE A 60 4.67 16.51 11.71
N PRO A 61 4.45 15.24 11.30
CA PRO A 61 3.32 14.46 11.80
C PRO A 61 3.53 14.04 13.26
N ALA A 62 2.51 14.28 14.09
CA ALA A 62 2.43 13.81 15.47
C ALA A 62 1.18 12.97 15.69
N ARG A 63 1.28 11.89 16.46
CA ARG A 63 0.14 11.03 16.78
C ARG A 63 -0.83 11.79 17.70
N VAL A 64 -2.08 11.94 17.27
CA VAL A 64 -3.15 12.64 18.02
C VAL A 64 -4.29 11.72 18.43
N PHE A 65 -4.38 10.53 17.84
CA PHE A 65 -5.38 9.51 18.16
C PHE A 65 -4.77 8.12 18.06
N ASP A 66 -5.27 7.22 18.88
CA ASP A 66 -4.87 5.82 18.91
C ASP A 66 -6.05 4.97 19.39
N SER A 67 -6.50 4.05 18.55
CA SER A 67 -7.64 3.19 18.89
C SER A 67 -7.31 2.14 19.96
N HIS A 68 -6.02 1.77 20.13
CA HIS A 68 -5.56 0.77 21.10
C HIS A 68 -4.20 1.20 21.69
N PRO A 69 -4.20 2.18 22.60
CA PRO A 69 -2.97 2.72 23.16
C PRO A 69 -2.19 1.69 23.99
N GLY A 70 -0.89 1.85 24.07
CA GLY A 70 -0.01 1.05 24.94
C GLY A 70 0.88 0.03 24.21
N VAL A 71 0.77 -0.11 22.88
CA VAL A 71 1.67 -0.94 22.08
C VAL A 71 2.46 -0.05 21.13
N ASP A 72 3.78 -0.05 21.26
CA ASP A 72 4.66 0.71 20.37
C ASP A 72 5.27 -0.26 19.36
N GLN A 73 4.87 -0.12 18.09
CA GLN A 73 5.35 -0.97 16.99
C GLN A 73 5.37 -0.18 15.67
N PRO A 74 6.18 -0.61 14.69
CA PRO A 74 6.21 0.03 13.38
C PRO A 74 4.83 0.00 12.71
N MET A 75 4.48 1.07 12.02
CA MET A 75 3.26 1.11 11.21
C MET A 75 3.36 0.15 10.03
N MET A 76 2.34 -0.68 9.83
CA MET A 76 2.24 -1.54 8.67
C MET A 76 1.87 -0.73 7.42
N ALA A 77 0.96 0.23 7.58
CA ALA A 77 0.60 1.13 6.49
C ALA A 77 0.37 2.56 6.99
N VAL A 78 0.62 3.54 6.12
CA VAL A 78 0.23 4.94 6.28
C VAL A 78 -0.66 5.34 5.12
N LEU A 79 -1.84 5.87 5.44
CA LEU A 79 -2.85 6.29 4.50
C LEU A 79 -2.87 7.80 4.41
N VAL A 80 -2.74 8.32 3.20
CA VAL A 80 -2.84 9.75 2.87
C VAL A 80 -4.23 9.99 2.29
N PRO A 81 -5.16 10.56 3.07
CA PRO A 81 -6.53 10.82 2.64
C PRO A 81 -6.60 11.78 1.45
N PRO A 82 -7.75 11.86 0.76
CA PRO A 82 -7.97 12.88 -0.24
C PRO A 82 -8.14 14.25 0.44
N SER A 83 -7.99 15.33 -0.35
CA SER A 83 -8.37 16.68 0.06
C SER A 83 -9.65 17.12 -0.63
N ILE A 84 -10.47 17.89 0.06
CA ILE A 84 -11.65 18.56 -0.51
C ILE A 84 -11.24 19.85 -1.22
N ASP A 85 -10.21 20.49 -0.71
CA ASP A 85 -9.66 21.71 -1.29
C ASP A 85 -8.75 21.42 -2.47
N GLU A 86 -8.60 22.37 -3.40
CA GLU A 86 -7.57 22.29 -4.41
C GLU A 86 -6.20 22.27 -3.70
N PHE A 87 -5.49 21.17 -3.85
CA PHE A 87 -4.19 20.99 -3.23
C PHE A 87 -3.13 21.72 -4.04
N GLY A 88 -2.77 22.91 -3.59
CA GLY A 88 -1.65 23.67 -4.14
C GLY A 88 -0.30 23.00 -3.85
N GLU A 89 0.71 23.23 -4.70
CA GLU A 89 2.06 22.68 -4.51
C GLU A 89 2.70 23.08 -3.18
N GLU A 90 2.28 24.22 -2.61
CA GLU A 90 2.81 24.75 -1.35
C GLU A 90 2.32 24.00 -0.11
N GLN A 91 1.29 23.16 -0.22
CA GLN A 91 0.60 22.58 0.94
C GLN A 91 1.23 21.28 1.48
N ALA A 92 2.26 20.72 0.85
CA ALA A 92 3.02 19.61 1.40
C ALA A 92 4.42 20.07 1.83
N PRO A 93 4.63 20.38 3.11
CA PRO A 93 5.93 20.80 3.61
C PRO A 93 7.03 19.77 3.35
N PRO A 94 8.29 20.20 3.08
CA PRO A 94 9.40 19.26 2.87
C PRO A 94 9.58 18.25 4.00
N ALA A 95 9.32 18.65 5.25
CA ALA A 95 9.39 17.76 6.41
C ALA A 95 8.38 16.62 6.35
N LEU A 96 7.16 16.87 5.85
CA LEU A 96 6.15 15.85 5.63
C LEU A 96 6.58 14.84 4.55
N LEU A 97 7.11 15.34 3.43
CA LEU A 97 7.59 14.48 2.35
C LEU A 97 8.77 13.61 2.82
N GLU A 98 9.64 14.17 3.64
CA GLU A 98 10.74 13.41 4.25
C GLU A 98 10.22 12.34 5.22
N TRP A 99 9.25 12.67 6.04
CA TRP A 99 8.61 11.69 6.93
C TRP A 99 7.96 10.55 6.14
N ILE A 100 7.26 10.84 5.03
CA ILE A 100 6.68 9.84 4.13
C ILE A 100 7.77 8.91 3.58
N ARG A 101 8.91 9.44 3.11
CA ARG A 101 10.05 8.63 2.65
C ARG A 101 10.62 7.75 3.77
N GLN A 102 10.74 8.27 4.97
CA GLN A 102 11.23 7.53 6.14
C GLN A 102 10.30 6.36 6.50
N GLN A 103 8.97 6.57 6.47
CA GLN A 103 8.02 5.49 6.70
C GLN A 103 8.17 4.39 5.62
N HIS A 104 8.25 4.77 4.35
CA HIS A 104 8.47 3.81 3.27
C HIS A 104 9.79 3.06 3.44
N ALA A 105 10.89 3.75 3.74
CA ALA A 105 12.19 3.15 3.98
C ALA A 105 12.23 2.23 5.21
N ALA A 106 11.30 2.40 6.15
CA ALA A 106 11.09 1.50 7.30
C ALA A 106 10.23 0.26 6.96
N GLY A 107 9.72 0.16 5.73
CA GLY A 107 8.89 -0.97 5.28
C GLY A 107 7.38 -0.76 5.43
N THR A 108 6.96 0.48 5.67
CA THR A 108 5.55 0.84 5.75
C THR A 108 4.94 0.91 4.35
N VAL A 109 3.81 0.27 4.14
CA VAL A 109 3.00 0.42 2.92
C VAL A 109 2.39 1.81 2.90
N LEU A 110 2.47 2.52 1.77
CA LEU A 110 1.87 3.84 1.63
C LEU A 110 0.64 3.78 0.73
N GLY A 111 -0.48 4.28 1.22
CA GLY A 111 -1.74 4.39 0.49
C GLY A 111 -2.09 5.85 0.22
N GLY A 112 -2.17 6.26 -1.06
CA GLY A 112 -2.59 7.60 -1.47
C GLY A 112 -3.96 7.60 -2.11
N VAL A 113 -4.90 8.40 -1.59
CA VAL A 113 -6.25 8.53 -2.14
C VAL A 113 -6.38 9.84 -2.91
N CYS A 114 -6.73 9.75 -4.19
CA CYS A 114 -6.97 10.95 -5.01
C CYS A 114 -5.74 11.90 -5.00
N ILE A 115 -5.89 13.08 -4.40
CA ILE A 115 -4.80 14.03 -4.18
C ILE A 115 -3.69 13.47 -3.27
N GLY A 116 -3.99 12.52 -2.39
CA GLY A 116 -2.99 11.81 -1.61
C GLY A 116 -1.92 11.13 -2.49
N SER A 117 -2.27 10.69 -3.69
CA SER A 117 -1.32 10.18 -4.69
C SER A 117 -0.31 11.25 -5.14
N ILE A 118 -0.71 12.53 -5.17
CA ILE A 118 0.20 13.64 -5.51
C ILE A 118 1.28 13.83 -4.44
N MET A 119 0.95 13.62 -3.15
CA MET A 119 1.97 13.67 -2.10
C MET A 119 2.99 12.55 -2.26
N LEU A 120 2.55 11.34 -2.63
CA LEU A 120 3.45 10.23 -2.91
C LEU A 120 4.33 10.51 -4.13
N ALA A 121 3.77 11.11 -5.20
CA ALA A 121 4.56 11.52 -6.36
C ALA A 121 5.60 12.61 -6.01
N ARG A 122 5.21 13.60 -5.22
CA ARG A 122 6.13 14.67 -4.75
C ARG A 122 7.26 14.15 -3.87
N SER A 123 7.04 13.08 -3.14
CA SER A 123 8.10 12.44 -2.37
C SER A 123 9.12 11.70 -3.24
N GLY A 124 8.86 11.53 -4.56
CA GLY A 124 9.69 10.78 -5.50
C GLY A 124 9.47 9.27 -5.44
N LEU A 125 8.59 8.78 -4.56
CA LEU A 125 8.37 7.33 -4.38
C LEU A 125 7.62 6.68 -5.54
N LEU A 126 6.89 7.46 -6.35
CA LEU A 126 6.17 6.95 -7.51
C LEU A 126 6.99 6.99 -8.81
N ASP A 127 8.22 7.51 -8.81
CA ASP A 127 9.07 7.56 -10.00
C ASP A 127 9.33 6.15 -10.54
N GLY A 128 9.03 5.93 -11.82
CA GLY A 128 9.09 4.61 -12.44
C GLY A 128 8.02 3.61 -12.00
N ARG A 129 7.07 4.02 -11.14
CA ARG A 129 6.02 3.16 -10.59
C ARG A 129 4.67 3.42 -11.28
N SER A 130 3.76 2.45 -11.19
CA SER A 130 2.39 2.62 -11.67
C SER A 130 1.54 3.28 -10.58
N ALA A 131 0.70 4.23 -10.98
CA ALA A 131 -0.19 4.95 -10.06
C ALA A 131 -1.48 5.38 -10.73
N THR A 132 -2.49 5.70 -9.93
CA THR A 132 -3.71 6.40 -10.36
C THR A 132 -3.93 7.64 -9.51
N THR A 133 -4.75 8.54 -10.01
CA THR A 133 -5.23 9.73 -9.29
C THR A 133 -6.61 10.12 -9.82
N HIS A 134 -7.21 11.14 -9.24
CA HIS A 134 -8.51 11.63 -9.71
C HIS A 134 -8.42 12.12 -11.16
N TRP A 135 -9.41 11.79 -11.99
CA TRP A 135 -9.46 12.15 -13.41
C TRP A 135 -9.25 13.64 -13.68
N SER A 136 -9.78 14.52 -12.80
CA SER A 136 -9.62 15.98 -12.94
C SER A 136 -8.17 16.44 -12.77
N SER A 137 -7.36 15.72 -12.03
CA SER A 137 -5.96 16.00 -11.76
C SER A 137 -4.99 15.25 -12.68
N ALA A 138 -5.48 14.27 -13.46
CA ALA A 138 -4.64 13.37 -14.25
C ALA A 138 -3.72 14.12 -15.24
N LYS A 139 -4.24 15.13 -15.93
CA LYS A 139 -3.46 15.91 -16.90
C LYS A 139 -2.32 16.71 -16.23
N SER A 140 -2.62 17.39 -15.12
CA SER A 140 -1.61 18.17 -14.38
C SER A 140 -0.60 17.23 -13.71
N PHE A 141 -1.05 16.08 -13.20
CA PHE A 141 -0.20 15.05 -12.62
C PHE A 141 0.82 14.53 -13.65
N ALA A 142 0.38 14.12 -14.85
CA ALA A 142 1.26 13.60 -15.89
C ALA A 142 2.30 14.61 -16.36
N ILE A 143 1.95 15.91 -16.39
CA ILE A 143 2.89 16.98 -16.77
C ILE A 143 3.95 17.19 -15.69
N ARG A 144 3.57 17.12 -14.40
CA ARG A 144 4.46 17.40 -13.26
C ARG A 144 5.34 16.23 -12.87
N TYR A 145 4.84 15.02 -13.06
CA TYR A 145 5.50 13.77 -12.65
C TYR A 145 5.61 12.82 -13.85
N PRO A 146 6.39 13.20 -14.89
CA PRO A 146 6.48 12.43 -16.13
C PRO A 146 7.10 11.04 -15.95
N GLU A 147 7.85 10.82 -14.88
CA GLU A 147 8.44 9.50 -14.54
C GLU A 147 7.41 8.51 -13.98
N VAL A 148 6.23 8.99 -13.55
CA VAL A 148 5.18 8.13 -13.02
C VAL A 148 4.36 7.53 -14.17
N ARG A 149 4.16 6.23 -14.15
CA ARG A 149 3.27 5.54 -15.11
C ARG A 149 1.83 5.70 -14.65
N LEU A 150 1.24 6.86 -14.96
CA LEU A 150 -0.12 7.19 -14.56
C LEU A 150 -1.14 6.42 -15.41
N ASP A 151 -2.07 5.72 -14.75
CA ASP A 151 -3.26 5.11 -15.34
C ASP A 151 -4.51 5.66 -14.62
N ALA A 152 -5.04 6.76 -15.15
CA ALA A 152 -6.15 7.48 -14.54
C ALA A 152 -7.52 6.80 -14.76
N ASP A 153 -7.58 5.78 -15.61
CA ASP A 153 -8.81 5.00 -15.88
C ASP A 153 -9.01 3.92 -14.81
N LYS A 154 -7.96 3.56 -14.08
CA LYS A 154 -8.06 2.58 -13.00
C LYS A 154 -8.57 3.22 -11.71
N PRO A 155 -9.57 2.61 -11.06
CA PRO A 155 -10.05 3.07 -9.75
C PRO A 155 -8.98 2.87 -8.65
N ILE A 156 -8.16 1.83 -8.77
CA ILE A 156 -7.08 1.49 -7.84
C ILE A 156 -5.87 0.94 -8.60
N VAL A 157 -4.68 1.35 -8.19
CA VAL A 157 -3.40 0.75 -8.58
C VAL A 157 -2.70 0.29 -7.32
N ASP A 158 -2.50 -1.03 -7.22
CA ASP A 158 -1.81 -1.70 -6.15
C ASP A 158 -0.46 -2.19 -6.65
N ASP A 159 0.60 -1.44 -6.34
CA ASP A 159 1.97 -1.74 -6.75
C ASP A 159 2.79 -2.35 -5.57
N GLY A 160 2.12 -3.03 -4.65
CA GLY A 160 2.71 -3.78 -3.54
C GLY A 160 2.94 -2.95 -2.29
N ASP A 161 3.96 -2.14 -2.25
CA ASP A 161 4.31 -1.23 -1.16
C ASP A 161 3.71 0.16 -1.32
N LEU A 162 3.20 0.48 -2.52
CA LEU A 162 2.49 1.72 -2.85
C LEU A 162 1.11 1.38 -3.43
N ILE A 163 0.07 1.97 -2.86
CA ILE A 163 -1.29 1.79 -3.33
C ILE A 163 -1.87 3.18 -3.62
N THR A 164 -2.43 3.39 -4.81
CA THR A 164 -3.09 4.65 -5.15
C THR A 164 -4.51 4.40 -5.60
N THR A 165 -5.43 5.30 -5.26
CA THR A 165 -6.84 5.19 -5.65
C THR A 165 -7.35 6.50 -6.23
N ALA A 166 -8.29 6.40 -7.19
CA ALA A 166 -8.94 7.53 -7.83
C ALA A 166 -10.28 7.87 -7.15
N GLY A 167 -10.54 9.15 -6.95
CA GLY A 167 -11.81 9.64 -6.41
C GLY A 167 -11.83 9.88 -4.89
N LEU A 168 -12.68 10.85 -4.49
CA LEU A 168 -12.75 11.31 -3.10
C LEU A 168 -13.28 10.25 -2.13
N MET A 169 -14.10 9.31 -2.61
CA MET A 169 -14.67 8.24 -1.78
C MET A 169 -13.87 6.94 -1.86
N ALA A 170 -12.82 6.87 -2.69
CA ALA A 170 -12.02 5.67 -2.89
C ALA A 170 -11.13 5.29 -1.67
N TRP A 171 -11.18 6.06 -0.58
CA TRP A 171 -10.61 5.68 0.70
C TRP A 171 -11.21 4.38 1.24
N SER A 172 -12.50 4.14 0.97
CA SER A 172 -13.16 2.89 1.38
C SER A 172 -12.58 1.67 0.66
N GLU A 173 -12.30 1.81 -0.63
CA GLU A 173 -11.68 0.75 -1.44
C GLU A 173 -10.24 0.47 -0.98
N LEU A 174 -9.46 1.53 -0.71
CA LEU A 174 -8.13 1.39 -0.11
C LEU A 174 -8.20 0.68 1.25
N GLY A 175 -9.16 1.05 2.10
CA GLY A 175 -9.38 0.41 3.39
C GLY A 175 -9.71 -1.09 3.25
N LEU A 176 -10.66 -1.43 2.37
CA LEU A 176 -11.03 -2.83 2.09
C LEU A 176 -9.87 -3.64 1.50
N ARG A 177 -9.04 -3.03 0.65
CA ARG A 177 -7.82 -3.66 0.13
C ARG A 177 -6.84 -4.01 1.24
N LEU A 178 -6.67 -3.16 2.24
CA LEU A 178 -5.83 -3.46 3.40
C LEU A 178 -6.45 -4.53 4.30
N VAL A 179 -7.77 -4.51 4.49
CA VAL A 179 -8.46 -5.59 5.22
C VAL A 179 -8.26 -6.94 4.51
N ASP A 180 -8.40 -6.98 3.19
CA ASP A 180 -8.14 -8.19 2.39
C ASP A 180 -6.71 -8.69 2.58
N ARG A 181 -5.72 -7.81 2.47
CA ARG A 181 -4.29 -8.17 2.67
C ARG A 181 -3.96 -8.69 4.06
N LEU A 182 -4.60 -8.15 5.10
CA LEU A 182 -4.23 -8.41 6.49
C LEU A 182 -5.12 -9.49 7.15
N MET A 183 -6.37 -9.58 6.71
CA MET A 183 -7.38 -10.46 7.32
C MET A 183 -8.02 -11.44 6.32
N GLY A 184 -7.73 -11.27 5.03
CA GLY A 184 -8.25 -12.13 3.96
C GLY A 184 -9.58 -11.66 3.36
N PRO A 185 -9.93 -12.23 2.18
CA PRO A 185 -11.04 -11.77 1.35
C PRO A 185 -12.40 -11.95 2.02
N SER A 186 -12.59 -12.95 2.86
CA SER A 186 -13.87 -13.17 3.55
C SER A 186 -14.20 -12.03 4.52
N ILE A 187 -13.21 -11.59 5.31
CA ILE A 187 -13.39 -10.46 6.25
C ILE A 187 -13.61 -9.15 5.47
N ALA A 188 -12.87 -8.94 4.37
CA ALA A 188 -13.07 -7.77 3.52
C ALA A 188 -14.47 -7.71 2.91
N ALA A 189 -14.96 -8.84 2.36
CA ALA A 189 -16.30 -8.93 1.79
C ALA A 189 -17.42 -8.71 2.84
N ASP A 190 -17.27 -9.30 4.03
CA ASP A 190 -18.24 -9.11 5.11
C ASP A 190 -18.21 -7.68 5.65
N THR A 191 -17.04 -7.05 5.70
CA THR A 191 -16.87 -5.63 6.07
C THR A 191 -17.56 -4.73 5.05
N ALA A 192 -17.34 -4.95 3.74
CA ALA A 192 -17.99 -4.20 2.68
C ALA A 192 -19.52 -4.33 2.74
N ARG A 193 -20.01 -5.57 2.92
CA ARG A 193 -21.44 -5.84 3.05
C ARG A 193 -22.06 -5.15 4.27
N PHE A 194 -21.38 -5.19 5.42
CA PHE A 194 -21.85 -4.54 6.64
C PHE A 194 -21.95 -3.01 6.48
N LEU A 195 -20.97 -2.40 5.82
CA LEU A 195 -20.92 -0.96 5.57
C LEU A 195 -21.75 -0.51 4.35
N VAL A 196 -22.36 -1.47 3.63
CA VAL A 196 -23.11 -1.20 2.37
C VAL A 196 -22.24 -0.43 1.36
N ILE A 197 -20.93 -0.76 1.33
CA ILE A 197 -20.00 -0.26 0.33
C ILE A 197 -20.13 -1.17 -0.89
N GLU A 198 -20.51 -0.58 -2.04
CA GLU A 198 -20.39 -1.30 -3.31
C GLU A 198 -18.91 -1.60 -3.55
N HIS A 199 -18.54 -2.83 -3.25
CA HIS A 199 -17.23 -3.33 -3.61
C HIS A 199 -17.32 -3.74 -5.07
N SER A 200 -16.59 -3.05 -5.94
CA SER A 200 -16.51 -3.52 -7.34
C SER A 200 -15.98 -4.95 -7.30
N ASP A 201 -16.77 -5.90 -7.81
CA ASP A 201 -16.43 -7.34 -7.83
C ASP A 201 -15.07 -7.63 -8.49
N SER A 202 -14.56 -6.68 -9.28
CA SER A 202 -13.20 -6.68 -9.80
C SER A 202 -12.11 -6.64 -8.72
N ALA A 203 -12.39 -6.10 -7.52
CA ALA A 203 -11.44 -6.12 -6.41
C ALA A 203 -11.56 -7.39 -5.55
N SER A 204 -12.77 -7.98 -5.44
CA SER A 204 -13.00 -9.23 -4.67
C SER A 204 -12.65 -10.50 -5.44
N GLN A 205 -12.59 -10.45 -6.78
CA GLN A 205 -12.10 -11.55 -7.63
C GLN A 205 -10.57 -11.60 -7.72
N CYS A 206 -9.86 -10.57 -7.27
CA CYS A 206 -8.43 -10.62 -7.04
C CYS A 206 -8.12 -11.54 -5.87
N GLY A 207 -8.26 -12.85 -6.07
CA GLY A 207 -7.78 -13.84 -5.11
C GLY A 207 -6.35 -13.51 -4.70
N SER A 208 -6.13 -13.30 -3.41
CA SER A 208 -4.88 -13.00 -2.71
C SER A 208 -3.74 -12.52 -3.63
N ASN A 209 -3.70 -11.22 -3.93
CA ASN A 209 -2.48 -10.64 -4.47
C ASN A 209 -1.38 -10.93 -3.46
N PHE A 210 -0.25 -11.40 -3.94
CA PHE A 210 0.93 -11.59 -3.12
C PHE A 210 1.23 -10.28 -2.37
N ALA A 211 1.05 -10.29 -1.06
CA ALA A 211 1.37 -9.16 -0.19
C ALA A 211 2.77 -9.39 0.39
N PRO A 212 3.78 -8.62 -0.04
CA PRO A 212 5.13 -8.79 0.45
C PRO A 212 5.23 -8.43 1.94
N ILE A 213 5.98 -9.22 2.71
CA ILE A 213 6.36 -8.87 4.08
C ILE A 213 7.49 -7.84 3.97
N LEU A 214 7.24 -6.59 4.38
CA LEU A 214 8.20 -5.49 4.31
C LEU A 214 8.77 -5.11 5.70
N GLY A 215 8.01 -5.34 6.76
CA GLY A 215 8.36 -4.96 8.14
C GLY A 215 9.33 -5.93 8.85
N HIS A 216 10.21 -6.62 8.13
CA HIS A 216 11.13 -7.64 8.70
C HIS A 216 12.45 -7.04 9.24
N GLY A 217 12.68 -5.74 9.13
CA GLY A 217 13.84 -5.05 9.71
C GLY A 217 15.18 -5.26 8.97
N ASP A 218 15.23 -5.98 7.87
CA ASP A 218 16.45 -6.18 7.06
C ASP A 218 16.51 -5.15 5.91
N ALA A 219 17.19 -4.02 6.14
CA ALA A 219 17.24 -2.90 5.19
C ALA A 219 17.81 -3.29 3.81
N ALA A 220 18.78 -4.21 3.74
CA ALA A 220 19.36 -4.65 2.47
C ALA A 220 18.35 -5.47 1.65
N ILE A 221 17.56 -6.33 2.31
CA ILE A 221 16.53 -7.11 1.64
C ILE A 221 15.34 -6.22 1.28
N LEU A 222 14.94 -5.30 2.13
CA LEU A 222 13.87 -4.33 1.85
C LEU A 222 14.20 -3.49 0.60
N LYS A 223 15.45 -3.02 0.46
CA LYS A 223 15.92 -2.32 -0.74
C LYS A 223 15.69 -3.16 -2.00
N VAL A 224 16.03 -4.45 -1.96
CA VAL A 224 15.81 -5.36 -3.10
C VAL A 224 14.32 -5.56 -3.36
N GLN A 225 13.49 -5.67 -2.33
CA GLN A 225 12.04 -5.80 -2.50
C GLN A 225 11.45 -4.56 -3.19
N HIS A 226 11.82 -3.35 -2.79
CA HIS A 226 11.40 -2.12 -3.45
C HIS A 226 11.88 -2.06 -4.92
N TRP A 227 13.13 -2.44 -5.18
CA TRP A 227 13.66 -2.50 -6.54
C TRP A 227 12.92 -3.53 -7.42
N LEU A 228 12.59 -4.71 -6.88
CA LEU A 228 11.81 -5.74 -7.59
C LEU A 228 10.37 -5.25 -7.89
N GLN A 229 9.75 -4.53 -6.97
CA GLN A 229 8.44 -3.92 -7.19
C GLN A 229 8.52 -2.87 -8.32
N ALA A 230 9.48 -1.97 -8.28
CA ALA A 230 9.65 -0.92 -9.29
C ALA A 230 9.95 -1.50 -10.69
N SER A 231 10.76 -2.56 -10.78
CA SER A 231 11.13 -3.21 -12.05
C SER A 231 10.11 -4.23 -12.55
N GLY A 232 9.09 -4.57 -11.75
CA GLY A 232 8.14 -5.65 -12.05
C GLY A 232 8.79 -7.04 -12.04
N ALA A 233 10.00 -7.17 -11.48
CA ALA A 233 10.81 -8.40 -11.41
C ALA A 233 11.06 -9.05 -12.79
N VAL A 234 11.07 -8.28 -13.89
CA VAL A 234 11.32 -8.75 -15.26
C VAL A 234 12.84 -8.88 -15.46
N ASP A 235 13.29 -9.99 -16.05
CA ASP A 235 14.70 -10.28 -16.40
C ASP A 235 15.70 -10.11 -15.24
N VAL A 236 15.27 -10.38 -14.01
CA VAL A 236 16.10 -10.22 -12.82
C VAL A 236 16.77 -11.54 -12.43
N SER A 237 18.10 -11.54 -12.34
CA SER A 237 18.88 -12.68 -11.85
C SER A 237 19.13 -12.59 -10.34
N VAL A 238 19.44 -13.76 -9.72
CA VAL A 238 19.85 -13.81 -8.30
C VAL A 238 21.09 -12.97 -8.06
N ALA A 239 22.05 -13.00 -9.00
CA ALA A 239 23.27 -12.20 -8.93
C ALA A 239 22.97 -10.69 -8.91
N ALA A 240 22.05 -10.23 -9.77
CA ALA A 240 21.61 -8.82 -9.80
C ALA A 240 20.93 -8.41 -8.49
N MET A 241 20.07 -9.27 -7.92
CA MET A 241 19.45 -9.04 -6.61
C MET A 241 20.48 -8.95 -5.48
N ALA A 242 21.48 -9.84 -5.49
CA ALA A 242 22.55 -9.83 -4.49
C ALA A 242 23.43 -8.57 -4.59
N GLN A 243 23.70 -8.12 -5.82
CA GLN A 243 24.42 -6.87 -6.09
C GLN A 243 23.63 -5.67 -5.59
N GLU A 244 22.31 -5.62 -5.84
CA GLU A 244 21.43 -4.55 -5.35
C GLU A 244 21.39 -4.50 -3.81
N ALA A 245 21.42 -5.68 -3.16
CA ALA A 245 21.54 -5.79 -1.71
C ALA A 245 22.92 -5.39 -1.17
N GLY A 246 23.94 -5.29 -2.00
CA GLY A 246 25.34 -5.15 -1.57
C GLY A 246 25.86 -6.37 -0.81
N LEU A 247 25.41 -7.59 -1.18
CA LEU A 247 25.71 -8.83 -0.49
C LEU A 247 26.28 -9.87 -1.45
N GLU A 248 27.08 -10.80 -0.91
CA GLU A 248 27.45 -12.03 -1.61
C GLU A 248 26.19 -12.92 -1.79
N GLU A 249 26.06 -13.61 -2.93
CA GLU A 249 24.86 -14.40 -3.30
C GLU A 249 24.41 -15.37 -2.20
N ARG A 250 25.33 -16.13 -1.59
CA ARG A 250 25.00 -17.08 -0.53
C ARG A 250 24.40 -16.40 0.70
N THR A 251 24.94 -15.24 1.06
CA THR A 251 24.47 -14.44 2.18
C THR A 251 23.10 -13.81 1.85
N PHE A 252 22.95 -13.30 0.62
CA PHE A 252 21.70 -12.77 0.11
C PHE A 252 20.59 -13.82 0.16
N LEU A 253 20.78 -15.00 -0.41
CA LEU A 253 19.78 -16.07 -0.44
C LEU A 253 19.29 -16.44 0.95
N ARG A 254 20.19 -16.56 1.91
CA ARG A 254 19.85 -16.88 3.31
C ARG A 254 19.03 -15.75 3.95
N ARG A 255 19.50 -14.49 3.85
CA ARG A 255 18.84 -13.33 4.45
C ARG A 255 17.47 -13.08 3.80
N PHE A 256 17.40 -13.18 2.47
CA PHE A 256 16.14 -13.01 1.74
C PHE A 256 15.07 -14.01 2.21
N ARG A 257 15.45 -15.30 2.30
CA ARG A 257 14.52 -16.33 2.79
C ARG A 257 14.10 -16.11 4.25
N ASN A 258 15.01 -15.67 5.10
CA ASN A 258 14.69 -15.38 6.51
C ASN A 258 13.74 -14.17 6.64
N ALA A 259 13.94 -13.15 5.81
CA ALA A 259 13.14 -11.93 5.84
C ALA A 259 11.74 -12.11 5.22
N THR A 260 11.66 -12.82 4.08
CA THR A 260 10.42 -12.90 3.27
C THR A 260 9.69 -14.25 3.38
N GLY A 261 10.33 -15.28 3.95
CA GLY A 261 9.83 -16.65 3.97
C GLY A 261 9.96 -17.39 2.63
N LEU A 262 10.34 -16.71 1.54
CA LEU A 262 10.39 -17.23 0.18
C LEU A 262 11.82 -17.23 -0.38
N LYS A 263 12.06 -18.06 -1.40
CA LYS A 263 13.24 -17.88 -2.23
C LYS A 263 13.08 -16.67 -3.15
N PRO A 264 14.16 -15.98 -3.54
CA PRO A 264 14.09 -14.83 -4.44
C PRO A 264 13.34 -15.11 -5.75
N THR A 265 13.54 -16.27 -6.35
CA THR A 265 12.87 -16.69 -7.59
C THR A 265 11.35 -16.90 -7.38
N GLU A 266 10.95 -17.51 -6.27
CA GLU A 266 9.54 -17.69 -5.90
C GLU A 266 8.89 -16.33 -5.68
N TYR A 267 9.57 -15.41 -5.00
CA TYR A 267 9.13 -14.06 -4.79
C TYR A 267 8.89 -13.31 -6.11
N CYS A 268 9.84 -13.37 -7.05
CA CYS A 268 9.70 -12.79 -8.38
C CYS A 268 8.52 -13.40 -9.16
N GLN A 269 8.30 -14.72 -9.07
CA GLN A 269 7.16 -15.37 -9.70
C GLN A 269 5.83 -14.84 -9.13
N HIS A 270 5.71 -14.66 -7.82
CA HIS A 270 4.51 -14.07 -7.21
C HIS A 270 4.25 -12.65 -7.72
N LEU A 271 5.29 -11.81 -7.84
CA LEU A 271 5.15 -10.47 -8.39
C LEU A 271 4.66 -10.50 -9.85
N ARG A 272 5.28 -11.34 -10.70
CA ARG A 272 4.90 -11.48 -12.12
C ARG A 272 3.47 -12.00 -12.27
N VAL A 273 3.08 -13.01 -11.50
CA VAL A 273 1.71 -13.55 -11.50
C VAL A 273 0.69 -12.49 -11.07
N GLY A 274 1.00 -11.70 -10.03
CA GLY A 274 0.17 -10.57 -9.63
C GLY A 274 0.01 -9.55 -10.76
N LYS A 275 1.09 -9.20 -11.44
CA LYS A 275 1.09 -8.30 -12.59
C LYS A 275 0.30 -8.85 -13.77
N ALA A 276 0.50 -10.13 -14.11
CA ALA A 276 -0.24 -10.78 -15.19
C ALA A 276 -1.76 -10.79 -14.93
N ARG A 277 -2.17 -11.11 -13.70
CA ARG A 277 -3.57 -11.04 -13.28
C ARG A 277 -4.14 -9.63 -13.46
N GLN A 278 -3.43 -8.61 -12.96
CA GLN A 278 -3.84 -7.22 -13.12
C GLN A 278 -4.02 -6.84 -14.60
N MET A 279 -3.11 -7.29 -15.48
CA MET A 279 -3.23 -7.02 -16.92
C MET A 279 -4.43 -7.76 -17.55
N LEU A 280 -4.70 -8.99 -17.13
CA LEU A 280 -5.87 -9.75 -17.61
C LEU A 280 -7.21 -9.13 -17.19
N GLU A 281 -7.26 -8.56 -15.99
CA GLU A 281 -8.49 -7.96 -15.45
C GLU A 281 -8.77 -6.56 -16.03
N PHE A 282 -7.72 -5.76 -16.24
CA PHE A 282 -7.87 -4.34 -16.54
C PHE A 282 -7.42 -3.93 -17.94
N THR A 283 -6.97 -4.87 -18.78
CA THR A 283 -6.58 -4.58 -20.16
C THR A 283 -7.17 -5.55 -21.14
N ASN A 284 -7.32 -5.13 -22.40
CA ASN A 284 -7.70 -6.00 -23.53
C ASN A 284 -6.46 -6.60 -24.23
N GLY A 285 -5.33 -6.69 -23.54
CA GLY A 285 -4.09 -7.27 -24.07
C GLY A 285 -4.27 -8.76 -24.37
N THR A 286 -3.63 -9.23 -25.44
CA THR A 286 -3.58 -10.68 -25.72
C THR A 286 -2.72 -11.40 -24.67
N ILE A 287 -2.98 -12.69 -24.46
CA ILE A 287 -2.20 -13.53 -23.54
C ILE A 287 -0.70 -13.47 -23.88
N ASP A 288 -0.36 -13.55 -25.17
CA ASP A 288 1.02 -13.46 -25.65
C ASP A 288 1.68 -12.12 -25.29
N HIS A 289 0.93 -11.00 -25.38
CA HIS A 289 1.43 -9.69 -24.98
C HIS A 289 1.65 -9.60 -23.47
N ILE A 290 0.75 -10.18 -22.68
CA ILE A 290 0.86 -10.23 -21.22
C ILE A 290 2.08 -11.07 -20.81
N ASP A 291 2.21 -12.26 -21.37
CA ASP A 291 3.34 -13.16 -21.12
C ASP A 291 4.68 -12.46 -21.41
N TRP A 292 4.81 -11.85 -22.58
CA TRP A 292 6.00 -11.07 -22.94
C TRP A 292 6.28 -9.90 -22.00
N THR A 293 5.23 -9.23 -21.48
CA THR A 293 5.36 -8.05 -20.61
C THR A 293 5.79 -8.42 -19.19
N VAL A 294 5.40 -9.59 -18.70
CA VAL A 294 5.70 -10.01 -17.32
C VAL A 294 6.92 -10.93 -17.24
N GLY A 295 7.40 -11.47 -18.35
CA GLY A 295 8.65 -12.25 -18.49
C GLY A 295 8.53 -13.72 -18.12
#